data_e158a8fc6fe67fcac2ab1c3c09206b4b
#
_entry.id   e158a8fc6fe67fcac2ab1c3c09206b4b
#
_cell.length_a   1.000
_cell.length_b   1.000
_cell.length_c   1.000
_cell.angle_alpha   90.00
_cell.angle_beta   90.00
_cell.angle_gamma   90.00
#
_symmetry.space_group_name_H-M   'P 1'
#
loop_
_entity.id
_entity.type
_entity.pdbx_description
1 polymer ?
#
loop_
_entity_poly.entity_id
_entity_poly.type
_entity_poly.pdbx_seq_one_letter_code
_entity_poly.pdbx_strand_id
1 'polypeptide(L)'
;DLTSEEIQKIKWDIPFNYKEDLGSLNINPWNRTAYFHNTQGIKDPRTIKMTPLKAGTFKVSCRINSEIVEKNIEIVQPKISSAHWIDKDGNSGNILEKAGYYQEMYAYAKHIGLDEEEVILEVYDVTNKQKPIYTSEKVVVPKGSKEICIPYTIKKTYKGKTEEEKK
;
A
#
# COMPACT_ATOMS: atom_id res chain seq x y z
N ASP A 1 15.48 20.72 24.65
CA ASP A 1 15.56 19.23 24.57
C ASP A 1 14.86 18.63 25.79
N LEU A 2 14.06 17.58 25.56
CA LEU A 2 13.34 16.88 26.63
C LEU A 2 14.31 16.06 27.50
N THR A 3 14.07 16.06 28.80
CA THR A 3 14.78 15.19 29.73
C THR A 3 14.30 13.73 29.60
N SER A 4 15.07 12.77 30.09
CA SER A 4 14.69 11.36 30.09
C SER A 4 13.38 11.10 30.84
N GLU A 5 13.10 11.84 31.93
CA GLU A 5 11.87 11.73 32.68
C GLU A 5 10.66 12.29 31.91
N GLU A 6 10.84 13.39 31.19
CA GLU A 6 9.80 13.97 30.35
C GLU A 6 9.47 13.08 29.17
N ILE A 7 10.48 12.49 28.53
CA ILE A 7 10.29 11.51 27.45
C ILE A 7 9.39 10.35 27.89
N GLN A 8 9.58 9.81 29.10
CA GLN A 8 8.75 8.72 29.63
C GLN A 8 7.32 9.15 30.00
N LYS A 9 7.04 10.45 30.08
CA LYS A 9 5.69 10.98 30.32
C LYS A 9 4.89 11.24 29.03
N ILE A 10 5.48 11.02 27.87
CA ILE A 10 4.78 11.17 26.58
C ILE A 10 3.61 10.17 26.51
N LYS A 11 2.46 10.66 26.11
CA LYS A 11 1.24 9.87 25.90
C LYS A 11 0.66 10.19 24.52
N TRP A 12 0.18 9.18 23.84
CA TRP A 12 -0.47 9.31 22.53
C TRP A 12 -1.96 9.01 22.62
N ASP A 13 -2.77 9.83 21.99
CA ASP A 13 -4.18 9.56 21.73
C ASP A 13 -4.37 9.29 20.24
N ILE A 14 -4.84 8.09 19.94
CA ILE A 14 -4.99 7.58 18.58
C ILE A 14 -6.41 7.08 18.40
N PRO A 15 -7.28 7.87 17.76
CA PRO A 15 -8.73 7.64 17.73
C PRO A 15 -9.17 6.61 16.68
N PHE A 16 -8.27 5.76 16.18
CA PHE A 16 -8.59 4.71 15.23
C PHE A 16 -8.02 3.36 15.65
N ASN A 17 -8.62 2.27 15.14
CA ASN A 17 -8.10 0.93 15.33
C ASN A 17 -6.77 0.79 14.57
N TYR A 18 -5.78 0.25 15.23
CA TYR A 18 -4.44 0.03 14.68
C TYR A 18 -3.86 -1.29 15.17
N LYS A 19 -2.91 -1.80 14.41
CA LYS A 19 -2.04 -2.89 14.83
C LYS A 19 -0.73 -2.29 15.29
N GLU A 20 -0.33 -2.62 16.51
CA GLU A 20 0.90 -2.09 17.07
C GLU A 20 2.11 -2.94 16.65
N ASP A 21 3.14 -2.28 16.12
CA ASP A 21 4.42 -2.93 15.75
C ASP A 21 5.39 -3.05 16.93
N LEU A 22 4.95 -2.66 18.11
CA LEU A 22 5.79 -2.56 19.30
C LEU A 22 5.71 -3.82 20.19
N GLY A 23 5.99 -5.00 19.65
CA GLY A 23 6.09 -6.26 20.39
C GLY A 23 5.39 -6.28 21.77
N SER A 24 4.49 -7.18 22.02
CA SER A 24 3.87 -7.57 23.32
C SER A 24 3.27 -6.51 24.26
N LEU A 25 3.13 -5.25 23.91
CA LEU A 25 2.27 -4.35 24.67
C LEU A 25 0.81 -4.65 24.32
N ASN A 26 0.10 -5.31 25.24
CA ASN A 26 -1.31 -5.60 25.17
C ASN A 26 -2.16 -4.31 25.30
N ILE A 27 -2.07 -3.43 24.32
CA ILE A 27 -3.00 -2.32 24.18
C ILE A 27 -4.21 -2.89 23.44
N ASN A 28 -5.35 -2.93 24.12
CA ASN A 28 -6.58 -3.43 23.52
C ASN A 28 -6.99 -2.52 22.35
N PRO A 29 -6.87 -2.94 21.08
CA PRO A 29 -7.16 -2.11 19.91
C PRO A 29 -8.65 -1.77 19.77
N TRP A 30 -9.51 -2.31 20.63
CA TRP A 30 -10.97 -2.19 20.58
C TRP A 30 -11.54 -1.13 21.53
N ASN A 31 -10.71 -0.53 22.39
CA ASN A 31 -11.19 0.55 23.27
C ASN A 31 -11.33 1.86 22.49
N ARG A 32 -12.54 2.15 22.05
CA ARG A 32 -12.93 3.32 21.24
C ARG A 32 -12.96 4.65 22.00
N THR A 33 -12.59 4.67 23.24
CA THR A 33 -12.54 5.90 24.05
C THR A 33 -11.19 6.56 23.89
N ALA A 34 -11.20 7.87 23.67
CA ALA A 34 -10.01 8.71 23.51
C ALA A 34 -9.17 8.73 24.80
N TYR A 35 -8.39 7.70 25.02
CA TYR A 35 -7.41 7.65 26.10
C TYR A 35 -6.02 7.87 25.57
N PHE A 36 -5.28 8.73 26.22
CA PHE A 36 -3.86 8.82 25.98
C PHE A 36 -3.19 7.52 26.40
N HIS A 37 -2.61 6.81 25.44
CA HIS A 37 -1.91 5.56 25.69
C HIS A 37 -0.70 5.80 26.57
N ASN A 38 -0.55 4.98 27.59
CA ASN A 38 0.66 4.99 28.41
C ASN A 38 1.78 4.33 27.62
N THR A 39 2.82 5.09 27.32
CA THR A 39 4.01 4.64 26.60
C THR A 39 5.10 4.11 27.54
N GLN A 40 4.78 3.87 28.80
CA GLN A 40 5.72 3.34 29.78
C GLN A 40 6.21 1.95 29.35
N GLY A 41 7.53 1.79 29.26
CA GLY A 41 8.16 0.57 28.75
C GLY A 41 8.54 0.61 27.27
N ILE A 42 8.09 1.62 26.50
CA ILE A 42 8.58 1.86 25.14
C ILE A 42 9.98 2.48 25.21
N LYS A 43 10.91 1.94 24.44
CA LYS A 43 12.32 2.39 24.45
C LYS A 43 12.45 3.88 24.07
N ASP A 44 11.65 4.36 23.11
CA ASP A 44 11.60 5.77 22.71
C ASP A 44 10.16 6.17 22.36
N PRO A 45 9.40 6.70 23.34
CA PRO A 45 8.00 7.07 23.13
C PRO A 45 7.80 8.35 22.27
N ARG A 46 8.87 9.00 21.82
CA ARG A 46 8.78 10.13 20.87
C ARG A 46 8.30 9.67 19.49
N THR A 47 8.46 8.40 19.17
CA THR A 47 8.04 7.82 17.89
C THR A 47 7.25 6.54 18.12
N ILE A 48 6.01 6.48 17.63
CA ILE A 48 5.19 5.28 17.64
C ILE A 48 4.97 4.82 16.19
N LYS A 49 5.25 3.55 15.91
CA LYS A 49 4.89 2.90 14.66
C LYS A 49 3.57 2.15 14.84
N MET A 50 2.65 2.32 13.91
CA MET A 50 1.38 1.60 13.94
C MET A 50 0.80 1.44 12.54
N THR A 51 0.09 0.34 12.34
CA THR A 51 -0.64 0.07 11.10
C THR A 51 -2.13 0.32 11.33
N PRO A 52 -2.70 1.36 10.72
CA PRO A 52 -4.13 1.64 10.84
C PRO A 52 -4.97 0.52 10.23
N LEU A 53 -6.07 0.15 10.90
CA LEU A 53 -7.01 -0.87 10.42
C LEU A 53 -8.23 -0.29 9.69
N LYS A 54 -8.35 1.04 9.61
CA LYS A 54 -9.49 1.72 8.99
C LYS A 54 -9.04 3.00 8.30
N ALA A 55 -9.52 3.19 7.07
CA ALA A 55 -9.36 4.45 6.35
C ALA A 55 -10.24 5.56 6.93
N GLY A 56 -9.82 6.81 6.79
CA GLY A 56 -10.53 8.00 7.25
C GLY A 56 -9.57 9.12 7.66
N THR A 57 -10.13 10.25 8.08
CA THR A 57 -9.36 11.35 8.66
C THR A 57 -9.49 11.33 10.17
N PHE A 58 -8.38 11.32 10.85
CA PHE A 58 -8.29 11.19 12.30
C PHE A 58 -7.41 12.28 12.89
N LYS A 59 -7.82 12.80 14.07
CA LYS A 59 -6.99 13.67 14.86
C LYS A 59 -6.16 12.82 15.81
N VAL A 60 -4.84 12.89 15.66
CA VAL A 60 -3.89 12.25 16.57
C VAL A 60 -3.31 13.31 17.49
N SER A 61 -3.23 13.02 18.77
CA SER A 61 -2.69 13.93 19.78
C SER A 61 -1.51 13.31 20.51
N CYS A 62 -0.52 14.13 20.81
CA CYS A 62 0.60 13.79 21.67
C CYS A 62 0.56 14.70 22.89
N ARG A 63 0.61 14.14 24.09
CA ARG A 63 0.66 14.89 25.35
C ARG A 63 1.97 14.65 26.06
N ILE A 64 2.54 15.74 26.56
CA ILE A 64 3.63 15.71 27.53
C ILE A 64 3.30 16.72 28.62
N ASN A 65 3.26 16.27 29.89
CA ASN A 65 2.83 17.10 31.02
C ASN A 65 1.44 17.74 30.75
N SER A 66 1.34 19.06 30.71
CA SER A 66 0.11 19.82 30.39
C SER A 66 0.01 20.25 28.93
N GLU A 67 1.07 20.05 28.14
CA GLU A 67 1.09 20.44 26.73
C GLU A 67 0.52 19.34 25.84
N ILE A 68 -0.28 19.74 24.85
CA ILE A 68 -0.89 18.85 23.87
C ILE A 68 -0.59 19.38 22.48
N VAL A 69 -0.06 18.50 21.61
CA VAL A 69 0.10 18.78 20.18
C VAL A 69 -0.85 17.87 19.41
N GLU A 70 -1.64 18.45 18.53
CA GLU A 70 -2.64 17.72 17.72
C GLU A 70 -2.31 17.84 16.23
N LYS A 71 -2.57 16.75 15.48
CA LYS A 71 -2.44 16.72 14.04
C LYS A 71 -3.51 15.82 13.41
N ASN A 72 -4.09 16.28 12.30
CA ASN A 72 -4.95 15.44 11.48
C ASN A 72 -4.09 14.54 10.59
N ILE A 73 -4.45 13.28 10.52
CA ILE A 73 -3.85 12.27 9.66
C ILE A 73 -4.95 11.70 8.76
N GLU A 74 -4.70 11.70 7.47
CA GLU A 74 -5.54 11.01 6.50
C GLU A 74 -4.98 9.61 6.26
N ILE A 75 -5.79 8.59 6.53
CA ILE A 75 -5.49 7.19 6.29
C ILE A 75 -6.31 6.76 5.08
N VAL A 76 -5.63 6.44 3.99
CA VAL A 76 -6.26 6.05 2.73
C VAL A 76 -6.36 4.54 2.61
N GLN A 77 -7.45 4.05 2.02
CA GLN A 77 -7.55 2.64 1.66
C GLN A 77 -6.74 2.39 0.38
N PRO A 78 -5.79 1.46 0.39
CA PRO A 78 -5.03 1.11 -0.80
C PRO A 78 -5.95 0.66 -1.93
N LYS A 79 -5.76 1.21 -3.13
CA LYS A 79 -6.53 0.81 -4.31
C LYS A 79 -5.85 1.20 -5.61
N ILE A 80 -6.15 0.47 -6.66
CA ILE A 80 -5.94 0.91 -8.05
C ILE A 80 -7.08 1.86 -8.42
N SER A 81 -6.74 3.06 -8.85
CA SER A 81 -7.72 4.09 -9.25
C SER A 81 -8.03 4.06 -10.76
N SER A 82 -7.06 3.67 -11.58
CA SER A 82 -7.23 3.43 -13.01
C SER A 82 -6.17 2.46 -13.52
N ALA A 83 -6.48 1.72 -14.58
CA ALA A 83 -5.52 0.87 -15.26
C ALA A 83 -5.83 0.82 -16.77
N HIS A 84 -4.78 0.78 -17.59
CA HIS A 84 -4.87 0.60 -19.03
C HIS A 84 -3.52 0.13 -19.60
N TRP A 85 -3.52 -0.27 -20.86
CA TRP A 85 -2.30 -0.61 -21.56
C TRP A 85 -1.69 0.62 -22.22
N ILE A 86 -0.37 0.71 -22.21
CA ILE A 86 0.42 1.71 -22.94
C ILE A 86 1.49 1.02 -23.78
N ASP A 87 2.00 1.73 -24.79
CA ASP A 87 3.10 1.21 -25.62
C ASP A 87 4.43 1.13 -24.84
N LYS A 88 5.42 0.52 -25.46
CA LYS A 88 6.75 0.35 -24.84
C LYS A 88 7.50 1.66 -24.60
N ASP A 89 7.13 2.74 -25.27
CA ASP A 89 7.77 4.05 -25.10
C ASP A 89 7.32 4.74 -23.79
N GLY A 90 6.39 4.08 -23.05
CA GLY A 90 6.06 4.42 -21.67
C GLY A 90 5.31 5.74 -21.50
N ASN A 91 4.74 6.28 -22.59
CA ASN A 91 3.93 7.49 -22.49
C ASN A 91 2.54 7.15 -21.90
N SER A 92 2.33 7.51 -20.65
CA SER A 92 1.07 7.24 -19.92
C SER A 92 -0.18 7.88 -20.55
N GLY A 93 -0.01 8.82 -21.48
CA GLY A 93 -1.11 9.41 -22.26
C GLY A 93 -1.54 8.58 -23.48
N ASN A 94 -0.72 7.64 -23.92
CA ASN A 94 -0.98 6.81 -25.10
C ASN A 94 -1.65 5.49 -24.70
N ILE A 95 -2.98 5.51 -24.58
CA ILE A 95 -3.75 4.29 -24.31
C ILE A 95 -3.68 3.37 -25.53
N LEU A 96 -3.24 2.14 -25.31
CA LEU A 96 -3.15 1.12 -26.34
C LEU A 96 -4.45 0.30 -26.37
N GLU A 97 -5.29 0.52 -27.38
CA GLU A 97 -6.55 -0.21 -27.56
C GLU A 97 -6.38 -1.54 -28.28
N LYS A 98 -5.34 -1.66 -29.10
CA LYS A 98 -5.04 -2.86 -29.91
C LYS A 98 -3.56 -3.12 -29.92
N ALA A 99 -3.17 -4.37 -29.82
CA ALA A 99 -1.78 -4.79 -29.92
C ALA A 99 -1.67 -6.10 -30.72
N GLY A 100 -0.55 -6.24 -31.44
CA GLY A 100 -0.22 -7.45 -32.19
C GLY A 100 0.50 -8.48 -31.31
N TYR A 101 0.59 -9.71 -31.81
CA TYR A 101 1.46 -10.73 -31.20
C TYR A 101 2.91 -10.27 -31.18
N TYR A 102 3.63 -10.59 -30.11
CA TYR A 102 5.04 -10.23 -29.85
C TYR A 102 5.29 -8.73 -29.67
N GLN A 103 4.22 -7.93 -29.60
CA GLN A 103 4.33 -6.52 -29.25
C GLN A 103 4.59 -6.38 -27.75
N GLU A 104 5.64 -5.63 -27.42
CA GLU A 104 5.91 -5.19 -26.05
C GLU A 104 4.98 -4.04 -25.67
N MET A 105 4.47 -4.10 -24.45
CA MET A 105 3.56 -3.10 -23.90
C MET A 105 3.69 -3.08 -22.38
N TYR A 106 3.14 -2.06 -21.74
CA TYR A 106 3.09 -1.98 -20.29
C TYR A 106 1.65 -1.98 -19.78
N ALA A 107 1.39 -2.74 -18.73
CA ALA A 107 0.24 -2.50 -17.88
C ALA A 107 0.54 -1.29 -17.00
N TYR A 108 -0.11 -0.18 -17.29
CA TYR A 108 -0.01 1.05 -16.53
C TYR A 108 -1.19 1.17 -15.58
N ALA A 109 -0.93 1.52 -14.33
CA ALA A 109 -1.96 1.76 -13.35
C ALA A 109 -1.63 2.97 -12.48
N LYS A 110 -2.66 3.75 -12.09
CA LYS A 110 -2.58 4.73 -11.01
C LYS A 110 -3.09 4.11 -9.73
N HIS A 111 -2.46 4.44 -8.63
CA HIS A 111 -2.83 3.91 -7.32
C HIS A 111 -2.90 4.99 -6.23
N ILE A 112 -3.49 4.60 -5.10
CA ILE A 112 -3.52 5.37 -3.86
C ILE A 112 -3.12 4.42 -2.74
N GLY A 113 -2.12 4.80 -1.93
CA GLY A 113 -1.76 4.09 -0.72
C GLY A 113 -1.15 2.69 -0.92
N LEU A 114 -0.54 2.42 -2.09
CA LEU A 114 0.18 1.17 -2.35
C LEU A 114 1.71 1.33 -2.25
N ASP A 115 2.19 2.41 -1.65
CA ASP A 115 3.62 2.62 -1.46
C ASP A 115 4.26 1.44 -0.73
N GLU A 116 5.38 0.94 -1.26
CA GLU A 116 6.15 -0.18 -0.70
C GLU A 116 5.40 -1.54 -0.65
N GLU A 117 4.18 -1.62 -1.23
CA GLU A 117 3.43 -2.86 -1.37
C GLU A 117 3.89 -3.68 -2.59
N GLU A 118 3.76 -5.01 -2.50
CA GLU A 118 3.99 -5.92 -3.61
C GLU A 118 2.73 -6.04 -4.47
N VAL A 119 2.88 -5.83 -5.77
CA VAL A 119 1.81 -6.00 -6.76
C VAL A 119 2.21 -7.00 -7.83
N ILE A 120 1.25 -7.66 -8.45
CA ILE A 120 1.42 -8.56 -9.59
C ILE A 120 0.49 -8.15 -10.72
N LEU A 121 0.89 -8.43 -11.95
CA LEU A 121 0.02 -8.34 -13.12
C LEU A 121 -0.48 -9.75 -13.47
N GLU A 122 -1.78 -9.92 -13.52
CA GLU A 122 -2.42 -11.12 -14.06
C GLU A 122 -3.18 -10.76 -15.34
N VAL A 123 -2.92 -11.48 -16.40
CA VAL A 123 -3.60 -11.30 -17.70
C VAL A 123 -4.50 -12.50 -17.94
N TYR A 124 -5.76 -12.21 -18.27
CA TYR A 124 -6.78 -13.23 -18.50
C TYR A 124 -7.28 -13.19 -19.94
N ASP A 125 -7.64 -14.36 -20.46
CA ASP A 125 -8.44 -14.43 -21.68
C ASP A 125 -9.87 -13.96 -21.39
N VAL A 126 -10.44 -13.15 -22.29
CA VAL A 126 -11.79 -12.62 -22.15
C VAL A 126 -12.84 -13.75 -22.06
N THR A 127 -12.56 -14.87 -22.73
CA THR A 127 -13.45 -16.04 -22.78
C THR A 127 -13.26 -16.98 -21.59
N ASN A 128 -12.14 -16.90 -20.87
CA ASN A 128 -11.83 -17.72 -19.70
C ASN A 128 -11.15 -16.90 -18.60
N LYS A 129 -11.95 -16.43 -17.66
CA LYS A 129 -11.48 -15.61 -16.53
C LYS A 129 -11.10 -16.42 -15.29
N GLN A 130 -11.14 -17.75 -15.34
CA GLN A 130 -10.86 -18.57 -14.16
C GLN A 130 -9.37 -18.81 -13.92
N LYS A 131 -8.56 -18.74 -14.96
CA LYS A 131 -7.12 -18.94 -14.89
C LYS A 131 -6.40 -17.86 -15.69
N PRO A 132 -5.42 -17.15 -15.10
CA PRO A 132 -4.61 -16.20 -15.85
C PRO A 132 -3.80 -16.94 -16.93
N ILE A 133 -3.66 -16.32 -18.09
CA ILE A 133 -2.75 -16.79 -19.17
C ILE A 133 -1.32 -16.30 -18.94
N TYR A 134 -1.16 -15.32 -18.07
CA TYR A 134 0.14 -14.79 -17.64
C TYR A 134 0.03 -14.23 -16.23
N THR A 135 1.07 -14.44 -15.42
CA THR A 135 1.25 -13.81 -14.12
C THR A 135 2.69 -13.27 -14.06
N SER A 136 2.84 -11.99 -13.75
CA SER A 136 4.17 -11.38 -13.61
C SER A 136 4.86 -11.83 -12.32
N GLU A 137 6.16 -11.54 -12.24
CA GLU A 137 6.84 -11.49 -10.96
C GLU A 137 6.25 -10.37 -10.09
N LYS A 138 6.53 -10.44 -8.79
CA LYS A 138 6.16 -9.40 -7.84
C LYS A 138 6.96 -8.13 -8.12
N VAL A 139 6.27 -7.01 -8.16
CA VAL A 139 6.84 -5.67 -8.32
C VAL A 139 6.55 -4.87 -7.07
N VAL A 140 7.59 -4.35 -6.43
CA VAL A 140 7.42 -3.44 -5.28
C VAL A 140 7.15 -2.04 -5.79
N VAL A 141 6.06 -1.44 -5.33
CA VAL A 141 5.71 -0.05 -5.68
C VAL A 141 6.67 0.90 -4.99
N PRO A 142 7.41 1.75 -5.74
CA PRO A 142 8.35 2.68 -5.11
C PRO A 142 7.64 3.67 -4.19
N LYS A 143 8.28 4.00 -3.08
CA LYS A 143 7.78 4.99 -2.14
C LYS A 143 7.57 6.36 -2.81
N GLY A 144 6.38 6.94 -2.62
CA GLY A 144 6.00 8.23 -3.21
C GLY A 144 5.62 8.14 -4.70
N SER A 145 5.67 6.96 -5.32
CA SER A 145 5.12 6.75 -6.66
C SER A 145 3.60 6.85 -6.59
N LYS A 146 3.00 7.33 -7.68
CA LYS A 146 1.53 7.30 -7.87
C LYS A 146 1.15 6.36 -9.01
N GLU A 147 2.13 5.75 -9.63
CA GLU A 147 2.00 5.00 -10.89
C GLU A 147 2.78 3.68 -10.81
N ILE A 148 2.22 2.67 -11.43
CA ILE A 148 2.80 1.34 -11.57
C ILE A 148 2.88 1.01 -13.05
N CYS A 149 4.04 0.55 -13.53
CA CYS A 149 4.25 0.08 -14.89
C CYS A 149 4.84 -1.33 -14.85
N ILE A 150 4.13 -2.31 -15.40
CA ILE A 150 4.59 -3.69 -15.47
C ILE A 150 4.69 -4.10 -16.95
N PRO A 151 5.88 -4.49 -17.45
CA PRO A 151 6.05 -4.91 -18.83
C PRO A 151 5.31 -6.21 -19.13
N TYR A 152 4.76 -6.31 -20.32
CA TYR A 152 4.13 -7.50 -20.85
C TYR A 152 4.32 -7.62 -22.34
N THR A 153 4.59 -8.82 -22.84
CA THR A 153 4.65 -9.12 -24.27
C THR A 153 3.57 -10.12 -24.62
N ILE A 154 2.74 -9.78 -25.61
CA ILE A 154 1.69 -10.68 -26.08
C ILE A 154 2.30 -11.90 -26.78
N LYS A 155 2.13 -13.07 -26.22
CA LYS A 155 2.51 -14.34 -26.83
C LYS A 155 1.35 -14.94 -27.60
N LYS A 156 1.63 -15.54 -28.76
CA LYS A 156 0.62 -16.27 -29.51
C LYS A 156 0.23 -17.51 -28.72
N THR A 157 -1.08 -17.68 -28.49
CA THR A 157 -1.62 -18.87 -27.85
C THR A 157 -2.27 -19.78 -28.89
N TYR A 158 -2.04 -21.09 -28.79
CA TYR A 158 -2.69 -22.09 -29.62
C TYR A 158 -3.47 -23.03 -28.71
N LYS A 159 -4.80 -23.07 -28.88
CA LYS A 159 -5.69 -23.92 -28.06
C LYS A 159 -5.47 -23.75 -26.55
N GLY A 160 -5.26 -22.51 -26.11
CA GLY A 160 -5.05 -22.19 -24.70
C GLY A 160 -3.66 -22.49 -24.16
N LYS A 161 -2.67 -22.79 -25.01
CA LYS A 161 -1.26 -22.99 -24.64
C LYS A 161 -0.37 -21.98 -25.34
N THR A 162 0.65 -21.48 -24.66
CA THR A 162 1.69 -20.64 -25.25
C THR A 162 2.65 -21.49 -26.09
N GLU A 163 3.45 -20.85 -26.99
CA GLU A 163 4.46 -21.57 -27.79
C GLU A 163 5.52 -22.26 -26.92
N GLU A 164 5.79 -21.74 -25.73
CA GLU A 164 6.74 -22.33 -24.78
C GLU A 164 6.24 -23.65 -24.17
N GLU A 165 4.92 -23.84 -24.07
CA GLU A 165 4.30 -25.08 -23.54
C GLU A 165 4.14 -26.18 -24.59
N LYS A 166 4.59 -25.95 -25.84
CA LYS A 166 4.48 -26.90 -26.95
C LYS A 166 5.77 -27.63 -27.29
N LYS A 167 6.88 -27.25 -26.61
CA LYS A 167 8.15 -28.00 -26.67
C LYS A 167 8.17 -29.05 -25.57
#